data_0d277f47463cba343f2b5b872230fb39
#
_entry.id   0d277f47463cba343f2b5b872230fb39
#
_cell.length_a   1.000
_cell.length_b   1.000
_cell.length_c   1.000
_cell.angle_alpha   90.00
_cell.angle_beta   90.00
_cell.angle_gamma   90.00
#
_symmetry.space_group_name_H-M   'P 1'
#
loop_
_entity.id
_entity.type
_entity.pdbx_description
1 polymer ?
#
loop_
_entity_poly.entity_id
_entity_poly.type
_entity_poly.pdbx_seq_one_letter_code
_entity_poly.pdbx_strand_id
1 'polypeptide(L)'
;MLQDADALPQLIGDYKPVDQWQVHINRLFYRFRGDQVRSFYQTFASADYRLAHALAADYFEKVVKRDKLRGKGVTGQRGSTESGSTVTPATPLPPASPLTILELGPGNGNLAACFLSHLKVLDKDGLVYPRIRYVLVDWEQAVLDAAMAHPELASHRNRVEIHQGTVDRLDAVADGSVDRIICNELWNDLSTKLMSRQGGDIEEEFMRPNLSEAAHAKIPDWQAFIRSFETMDMKALRGFPPFLDDLVWEREYRAVEWKEVPYRKTIADFLKRIDERVLVPVNLGAYATIKEAKRLLAPDAIGFSSFDAGTADMEVLNDPGKPCYGQFGGQQSFMVNFALAEAVASQLEAGTMTIESQREFVGRSLGTNVLTLMDLIATHPSAGTKMAPWEQDRLMLKTLHSLNETYRSP
;
A
#
# COMPACT_ATOMS: atom_id res chain seq x y z
N MET A 1 -32.06 -18.31 16.42
CA MET A 1 -32.57 -17.69 17.65
C MET A 1 -32.70 -16.20 17.35
N LEU A 2 -33.91 -15.67 17.33
CA LEU A 2 -34.13 -14.24 17.29
C LEU A 2 -33.63 -13.71 18.66
N GLN A 3 -32.57 -12.89 18.63
CA GLN A 3 -32.17 -12.15 19.83
C GLN A 3 -33.32 -11.22 20.19
N ASP A 4 -33.68 -11.21 21.48
CA ASP A 4 -34.72 -10.32 22.00
C ASP A 4 -34.39 -8.88 21.62
N ALA A 5 -35.36 -8.17 21.06
CA ALA A 5 -35.20 -6.77 20.61
C ALA A 5 -34.78 -5.82 21.76
N ASP A 6 -34.97 -6.24 22.99
CA ASP A 6 -34.57 -5.49 24.21
C ASP A 6 -33.09 -5.65 24.59
N ALA A 7 -32.34 -6.55 23.91
CA ALA A 7 -30.94 -6.84 24.20
C ALA A 7 -29.95 -6.28 23.16
N LEU A 8 -30.40 -5.40 22.25
CA LEU A 8 -29.51 -4.78 21.28
C LEU A 8 -28.53 -3.81 21.93
N PRO A 9 -27.27 -3.79 21.50
CA PRO A 9 -26.27 -2.83 21.97
C PRO A 9 -26.77 -1.39 21.79
N GLN A 10 -26.33 -0.50 22.68
CA GLN A 10 -26.62 0.93 22.54
C GLN A 10 -25.99 1.47 21.25
N LEU A 11 -26.77 2.28 20.53
CA LEU A 11 -26.36 2.83 19.23
C LEU A 11 -25.32 3.94 19.40
N ILE A 12 -24.32 3.94 18.52
CA ILE A 12 -23.30 4.98 18.41
C ILE A 12 -23.44 5.66 17.06
N GLY A 13 -23.84 6.94 17.05
CA GLY A 13 -24.00 7.72 15.83
C GLY A 13 -25.14 7.24 14.90
N ASP A 14 -25.12 7.73 13.67
CA ASP A 14 -26.11 7.44 12.63
C ASP A 14 -25.60 6.41 11.61
N TYR A 15 -26.51 5.87 10.82
CA TYR A 15 -26.14 5.12 9.62
C TYR A 15 -25.42 6.03 8.63
N LYS A 16 -24.20 5.64 8.24
CA LYS A 16 -23.41 6.30 7.20
C LYS A 16 -22.92 5.26 6.18
N PRO A 17 -22.59 5.67 4.95
CA PRO A 17 -21.89 4.80 4.02
C PRO A 17 -20.67 4.13 4.67
N VAL A 18 -20.42 2.89 4.32
CA VAL A 18 -19.33 2.07 4.88
C VAL A 18 -18.00 2.81 4.87
N ASP A 19 -17.65 3.47 3.78
CA ASP A 19 -16.39 4.19 3.59
C ASP A 19 -16.21 5.34 4.61
N GLN A 20 -17.28 5.99 5.03
CA GLN A 20 -17.19 7.06 6.02
C GLN A 20 -16.84 6.51 7.41
N TRP A 21 -17.46 5.40 7.80
CA TRP A 21 -17.12 4.74 9.07
C TRP A 21 -15.75 4.08 9.02
N GLN A 22 -15.37 3.46 7.90
CA GLN A 22 -14.02 2.90 7.71
C GLN A 22 -12.95 3.96 7.98
N VAL A 23 -13.05 5.11 7.32
CA VAL A 23 -12.11 6.23 7.50
C VAL A 23 -12.09 6.72 8.95
N HIS A 24 -13.26 6.83 9.59
CA HIS A 24 -13.37 7.27 10.98
C HIS A 24 -12.69 6.29 11.94
N ILE A 25 -13.01 5.00 11.83
CA ILE A 25 -12.47 3.95 12.70
C ILE A 25 -10.98 3.75 12.48
N ASN A 26 -10.51 3.73 11.23
CA ASN A 26 -9.09 3.55 10.95
C ASN A 26 -8.27 4.74 11.49
N ARG A 27 -8.79 5.98 11.40
CA ARG A 27 -8.16 7.15 12.06
C ARG A 27 -8.10 6.99 13.58
N LEU A 28 -9.16 6.53 14.23
CA LEU A 28 -9.14 6.24 15.66
C LEU A 28 -8.11 5.16 15.98
N PHE A 29 -8.10 4.05 15.22
CA PHE A 29 -7.16 2.95 15.41
C PHE A 29 -5.70 3.44 15.39
N TYR A 30 -5.28 4.13 14.32
CA TYR A 30 -3.90 4.62 14.20
C TYR A 30 -3.54 5.63 15.29
N ARG A 31 -4.44 6.55 15.66
CA ARG A 31 -4.22 7.51 16.75
C ARG A 31 -4.17 6.87 18.14
N PHE A 32 -4.91 5.80 18.37
CA PHE A 32 -4.84 5.05 19.65
C PHE A 32 -3.57 4.26 19.76
N ARG A 33 -3.15 3.60 18.70
CA ARG A 33 -2.02 2.68 18.68
C ARG A 33 -0.69 3.41 18.52
N GLY A 34 -0.65 4.51 17.75
CA GLY A 34 0.57 5.30 17.55
C GLY A 34 1.76 4.45 17.13
N ASP A 35 2.85 4.53 17.88
CA ASP A 35 4.06 3.73 17.72
C ASP A 35 3.88 2.24 18.04
N GLN A 36 2.81 1.88 18.75
CA GLN A 36 2.48 0.50 19.11
C GLN A 36 1.69 -0.26 18.03
N VAL A 37 1.39 0.36 16.88
CA VAL A 37 0.71 -0.31 15.75
C VAL A 37 1.38 -1.64 15.41
N ARG A 38 2.70 -1.72 15.51
CA ARG A 38 3.51 -2.93 15.27
C ARG A 38 3.11 -4.15 16.12
N SER A 39 2.57 -3.92 17.31
CA SER A 39 2.14 -5.00 18.22
C SER A 39 0.79 -5.58 17.84
N PHE A 40 0.03 -4.89 16.99
CA PHE A 40 -1.34 -5.26 16.60
C PHE A 40 -1.48 -5.64 15.16
N TYR A 41 -0.68 -5.02 14.29
CA TYR A 41 -0.75 -5.24 12.85
C TYR A 41 0.66 -5.25 12.25
N GLN A 42 1.01 -6.36 11.63
CA GLN A 42 2.24 -6.50 10.85
C GLN A 42 1.88 -6.96 9.45
N THR A 43 2.25 -6.17 8.47
CA THR A 43 2.19 -6.58 7.07
C THR A 43 3.38 -7.46 6.74
N PHE A 44 3.29 -8.21 5.65
CA PHE A 44 4.42 -8.99 5.16
C PHE A 44 5.66 -8.09 4.93
N ALA A 45 5.48 -6.90 4.33
CA ALA A 45 6.58 -5.97 4.08
C ALA A 45 7.13 -5.31 5.35
N SER A 46 6.34 -5.19 6.43
CA SER A 46 6.80 -4.62 7.70
C SER A 46 7.72 -5.56 8.49
N ALA A 47 7.67 -6.86 8.19
CA ALA A 47 8.41 -7.91 8.87
C ALA A 47 9.38 -8.66 7.96
N ASP A 48 9.28 -8.51 6.64
CA ASP A 48 10.03 -9.27 5.64
C ASP A 48 10.72 -8.32 4.64
N TYR A 49 11.89 -8.70 4.18
CA TYR A 49 12.72 -7.92 3.26
C TYR A 49 12.48 -8.27 1.78
N ARG A 50 11.88 -9.41 1.48
CA ARG A 50 11.81 -10.01 0.14
C ARG A 50 11.12 -9.14 -0.88
N LEU A 51 9.99 -8.54 -0.51
CA LEU A 51 9.27 -7.61 -1.37
C LEU A 51 10.12 -6.36 -1.65
N ALA A 52 10.73 -5.80 -0.61
CA ALA A 52 11.58 -4.62 -0.74
C ALA A 52 12.80 -4.88 -1.64
N HIS A 53 13.44 -6.05 -1.51
CA HIS A 53 14.55 -6.46 -2.36
C HIS A 53 14.12 -6.66 -3.82
N ALA A 54 12.96 -7.30 -4.04
CA ALA A 54 12.40 -7.47 -5.38
C ALA A 54 12.08 -6.13 -6.05
N LEU A 55 11.51 -5.19 -5.29
CA LEU A 55 11.24 -3.83 -5.75
C LEU A 55 12.54 -3.08 -6.09
N ALA A 56 13.57 -3.22 -5.27
CA ALA A 56 14.87 -2.60 -5.52
C ALA A 56 15.55 -3.17 -6.76
N ALA A 57 15.47 -4.49 -6.97
CA ALA A 57 16.04 -5.16 -8.15
C ALA A 57 15.30 -4.77 -9.44
N ASP A 58 13.95 -4.81 -9.42
CA ASP A 58 13.10 -4.37 -10.53
C ASP A 58 13.37 -2.89 -10.90
N TYR A 59 13.47 -2.04 -9.88
CA TYR A 59 13.76 -0.62 -10.06
C TYR A 59 15.16 -0.41 -10.67
N PHE A 60 16.18 -1.02 -10.10
CA PHE A 60 17.56 -0.90 -10.57
C PHE A 60 17.71 -1.32 -12.02
N GLU A 61 17.17 -2.49 -12.39
CA GLU A 61 17.22 -2.99 -13.76
C GLU A 61 16.56 -2.02 -14.76
N LYS A 62 15.36 -1.53 -14.42
CA LYS A 62 14.61 -0.60 -15.27
C LYS A 62 15.30 0.74 -15.44
N VAL A 63 15.85 1.32 -14.36
CA VAL A 63 16.60 2.59 -14.42
C VAL A 63 17.85 2.43 -15.28
N VAL A 64 18.65 1.39 -15.04
CA VAL A 64 19.86 1.13 -15.84
C VAL A 64 19.54 0.93 -17.33
N LYS A 65 18.45 0.20 -17.63
CA LYS A 65 18.00 0.00 -19.01
C LYS A 65 17.55 1.32 -19.67
N ARG A 66 16.77 2.13 -18.96
CA ARG A 66 16.32 3.45 -19.41
C ARG A 66 17.48 4.38 -19.69
N ASP A 67 18.43 4.48 -18.76
CA ASP A 67 19.57 5.40 -18.88
C ASP A 67 20.52 4.96 -20.02
N LYS A 68 20.70 3.66 -20.26
CA LYS A 68 21.42 3.14 -21.44
C LYS A 68 20.77 3.51 -22.77
N LEU A 69 19.42 3.49 -22.85
CA LEU A 69 18.68 3.89 -24.04
C LEU A 69 18.83 5.40 -24.31
N ARG A 70 18.75 6.23 -23.29
CA ARG A 70 19.01 7.68 -23.39
C ARG A 70 20.42 7.99 -23.89
N GLY A 71 21.44 7.29 -23.37
CA GLY A 71 22.83 7.45 -23.82
C GLY A 71 23.04 7.11 -25.31
N LYS A 72 22.36 6.09 -25.83
CA LYS A 72 22.42 5.71 -27.26
C LYS A 72 21.73 6.73 -28.17
N GLY A 73 20.66 7.39 -27.72
CA GLY A 73 19.97 8.42 -28.48
C GLY A 73 20.81 9.68 -28.73
N VAL A 74 21.68 10.03 -27.79
CA VAL A 74 22.59 11.19 -27.92
C VAL A 74 23.74 10.94 -28.89
N THR A 75 24.20 9.68 -29.05
CA THR A 75 25.28 9.31 -29.98
C THR A 75 24.79 9.12 -31.43
N GLY A 76 23.49 8.90 -31.64
CA GLY A 76 22.90 8.70 -32.99
C GLY A 76 22.70 9.96 -33.84
N GLN A 77 22.80 11.16 -33.26
CA GLN A 77 22.63 12.44 -33.98
C GLN A 77 23.94 13.13 -34.41
N ARG A 78 25.10 12.53 -34.19
CA ARG A 78 26.32 13.03 -34.79
C ARG A 78 26.42 12.51 -36.24
N GLY A 79 25.81 13.27 -37.13
CA GLY A 79 25.98 13.11 -38.58
C GLY A 79 27.46 13.14 -38.96
N SER A 80 27.79 12.25 -39.85
CA SER A 80 29.06 12.18 -40.58
C SER A 80 29.42 13.52 -41.19
N THR A 81 30.41 14.21 -40.62
CA THR A 81 31.25 15.15 -41.36
C THR A 81 32.71 14.92 -40.93
N GLU A 82 33.52 14.75 -41.92
CA GLU A 82 34.92 14.35 -41.91
C GLU A 82 35.83 15.33 -41.21
N SER A 83 36.96 14.74 -40.83
CA SER A 83 38.33 15.26 -40.72
C SER A 83 38.68 16.18 -39.55
N GLY A 84 39.74 15.74 -38.87
CA GLY A 84 40.72 16.60 -38.21
C GLY A 84 40.67 16.64 -36.68
N SER A 85 41.32 15.65 -36.08
CA SER A 85 42.23 15.81 -34.92
C SER A 85 41.92 16.93 -33.95
N THR A 86 41.45 16.56 -32.83
CA THR A 86 41.95 16.88 -31.44
C THR A 86 41.02 16.16 -30.48
N VAL A 87 41.55 15.27 -29.68
CA VAL A 87 40.82 14.65 -28.56
C VAL A 87 40.53 15.73 -27.53
N THR A 88 39.38 16.37 -27.72
CA THR A 88 38.83 17.23 -26.67
C THR A 88 38.43 16.33 -25.49
N PRO A 89 38.82 16.65 -24.26
CA PRO A 89 38.37 15.89 -23.08
C PRO A 89 36.84 15.81 -23.12
N ALA A 90 36.28 14.61 -22.96
CA ALA A 90 34.82 14.41 -22.91
C ALA A 90 34.25 15.40 -21.90
N THR A 91 33.36 16.28 -22.37
CA THR A 91 32.60 17.18 -21.50
C THR A 91 31.92 16.29 -20.44
N PRO A 92 32.08 16.57 -19.14
CA PRO A 92 31.39 15.83 -18.10
C PRO A 92 29.89 15.79 -18.44
N LEU A 93 29.32 14.60 -18.50
CA LEU A 93 27.86 14.44 -18.62
C LEU A 93 27.22 15.31 -17.53
N PRO A 94 26.15 16.06 -17.86
CA PRO A 94 25.43 16.84 -16.85
C PRO A 94 25.06 15.93 -15.69
N PRO A 95 25.09 16.43 -14.44
CA PRO A 95 24.77 15.61 -13.29
C PRO A 95 23.41 14.96 -13.53
N ALA A 96 23.38 13.63 -13.45
CA ALA A 96 22.17 12.87 -13.72
C ALA A 96 21.07 13.32 -12.76
N SER A 97 19.88 13.60 -13.30
CA SER A 97 18.73 14.12 -12.54
C SER A 97 18.41 13.26 -11.31
N PRO A 98 17.96 13.86 -10.20
CA PRO A 98 17.49 13.11 -9.05
C PRO A 98 16.42 12.07 -9.44
N LEU A 99 16.41 10.95 -8.75
CA LEU A 99 15.44 9.88 -8.89
C LEU A 99 14.55 9.89 -7.66
N THR A 100 13.37 10.51 -7.76
CA THR A 100 12.43 10.63 -6.64
C THR A 100 11.55 9.38 -6.55
N ILE A 101 11.60 8.72 -5.39
CA ILE A 101 10.74 7.59 -5.06
C ILE A 101 9.80 8.02 -3.93
N LEU A 102 8.51 7.80 -4.08
CA LEU A 102 7.53 7.99 -3.02
C LEU A 102 7.09 6.63 -2.47
N GLU A 103 7.13 6.48 -1.16
CA GLU A 103 6.47 5.38 -0.45
C GLU A 103 5.27 5.93 0.30
N LEU A 104 4.07 5.44 -0.07
CA LEU A 104 2.81 5.83 0.53
C LEU A 104 2.46 4.85 1.66
N GLY A 105 2.24 5.35 2.88
CA GLY A 105 1.99 4.52 4.05
C GLY A 105 3.20 3.68 4.48
N PRO A 106 4.33 4.29 4.88
CA PRO A 106 5.59 3.59 5.14
C PRO A 106 5.55 2.69 6.39
N GLY A 107 4.52 2.80 7.20
CA GLY A 107 4.38 2.03 8.42
C GLY A 107 5.61 2.16 9.32
N ASN A 108 6.35 1.06 9.51
CA ASN A 108 7.54 1.05 10.37
C ASN A 108 8.86 1.42 9.65
N GLY A 109 8.81 1.75 8.35
CA GLY A 109 9.99 2.08 7.56
C GLY A 109 10.83 0.89 7.10
N ASN A 110 10.40 -0.36 7.36
CA ASN A 110 11.17 -1.55 6.98
C ASN A 110 11.30 -1.69 5.46
N LEU A 111 10.25 -1.38 4.70
CA LEU A 111 10.29 -1.46 3.24
C LEU A 111 11.34 -0.49 2.68
N ALA A 112 11.31 0.79 3.09
CA ALA A 112 12.32 1.78 2.69
C ALA A 112 13.75 1.34 3.08
N ALA A 113 13.92 0.86 4.32
CA ALA A 113 15.23 0.43 4.83
C ALA A 113 15.81 -0.72 4.01
N CYS A 114 15.02 -1.76 3.78
CA CYS A 114 15.45 -2.93 3.00
C CYS A 114 15.65 -2.59 1.52
N PHE A 115 14.77 -1.76 0.94
CA PHE A 115 14.89 -1.29 -0.44
C PHE A 115 16.20 -0.53 -0.67
N LEU A 116 16.47 0.48 0.16
CA LEU A 116 17.66 1.31 0.02
C LEU A 116 18.96 0.53 0.27
N SER A 117 18.95 -0.35 1.27
CA SER A 117 20.09 -1.21 1.58
C SER A 117 20.41 -2.15 0.42
N HIS A 118 19.39 -2.79 -0.16
CA HIS A 118 19.58 -3.69 -1.29
C HIS A 118 19.96 -2.95 -2.57
N LEU A 119 19.34 -1.82 -2.86
CA LEU A 119 19.68 -0.97 -4.00
C LEU A 119 21.15 -0.55 -3.96
N LYS A 120 21.65 -0.16 -2.77
CA LYS A 120 23.06 0.18 -2.57
C LYS A 120 24.02 -0.98 -2.84
N VAL A 121 23.60 -2.21 -2.54
CA VAL A 121 24.39 -3.43 -2.84
C VAL A 121 24.39 -3.73 -4.33
N LEU A 122 23.27 -3.55 -5.02
CA LEU A 122 23.17 -3.78 -6.47
C LEU A 122 23.95 -2.76 -7.28
N ASP A 123 23.95 -1.50 -6.85
CA ASP A 123 24.57 -0.37 -7.56
C ASP A 123 26.08 -0.26 -7.26
N LYS A 124 26.85 -1.25 -7.73
CA LYS A 124 28.33 -1.29 -7.53
C LYS A 124 29.03 -0.11 -8.20
N ASP A 125 28.50 0.39 -9.28
CA ASP A 125 29.09 1.47 -10.09
C ASP A 125 28.64 2.88 -9.62
N GLY A 126 27.74 2.97 -8.66
CA GLY A 126 27.24 4.24 -8.11
C GLY A 126 26.42 5.06 -9.11
N LEU A 127 25.71 4.42 -10.02
CA LEU A 127 24.95 5.08 -11.09
C LEU A 127 23.53 5.47 -10.70
N VAL A 128 22.94 4.77 -9.74
CA VAL A 128 21.52 4.90 -9.35
C VAL A 128 21.39 5.38 -7.92
N TYR A 129 21.96 4.66 -6.95
CA TYR A 129 21.79 4.94 -5.53
C TYR A 129 22.20 6.37 -5.11
N PRO A 130 23.30 6.98 -5.61
CA PRO A 130 23.66 8.35 -5.27
C PRO A 130 22.61 9.40 -5.68
N ARG A 131 21.75 9.10 -6.63
CA ARG A 131 20.71 9.98 -7.16
C ARG A 131 19.37 9.86 -6.44
N ILE A 132 19.20 8.84 -5.59
CA ILE A 132 17.92 8.57 -4.92
C ILE A 132 17.57 9.68 -3.95
N ARG A 133 16.34 10.14 -4.06
CA ARG A 133 15.57 10.91 -3.08
C ARG A 133 14.34 10.08 -2.73
N TYR A 134 14.34 9.48 -1.55
CA TYR A 134 13.26 8.61 -1.06
C TYR A 134 12.37 9.38 -0.11
N VAL A 135 11.09 9.50 -0.40
CA VAL A 135 10.14 10.29 0.37
C VAL A 135 9.08 9.38 0.98
N LEU A 136 9.02 9.36 2.30
CA LEU A 136 8.00 8.65 3.06
C LEU A 136 6.79 9.57 3.23
N VAL A 137 5.62 9.09 2.85
CA VAL A 137 4.37 9.87 2.87
C VAL A 137 3.36 9.18 3.78
N ASP A 138 2.87 9.91 4.77
CA ASP A 138 1.76 9.48 5.63
C ASP A 138 0.96 10.69 6.11
N TRP A 139 -0.30 10.48 6.46
CA TRP A 139 -1.14 11.56 7.04
C TRP A 139 -0.85 11.76 8.54
N GLU A 140 -0.30 10.75 9.23
CA GLU A 140 -0.02 10.78 10.66
C GLU A 140 1.48 10.95 10.91
N GLN A 141 1.85 12.09 11.51
CA GLN A 141 3.26 12.42 11.80
C GLN A 141 3.95 11.37 12.67
N ALA A 142 3.23 10.80 13.63
CA ALA A 142 3.80 9.78 14.51
C ALA A 142 4.25 8.51 13.75
N VAL A 143 3.57 8.15 12.66
CA VAL A 143 3.97 7.06 11.77
C VAL A 143 5.27 7.40 11.05
N LEU A 144 5.37 8.63 10.51
CA LEU A 144 6.59 9.10 9.85
C LEU A 144 7.79 9.15 10.79
N ASP A 145 7.60 9.62 12.01
CA ASP A 145 8.65 9.67 13.04
C ASP A 145 9.10 8.25 13.42
N ALA A 146 8.17 7.31 13.56
CA ALA A 146 8.46 5.92 13.83
C ALA A 146 9.20 5.24 12.67
N ALA A 147 8.82 5.52 11.43
CA ALA A 147 9.52 5.02 10.25
C ALA A 147 10.96 5.54 10.20
N MET A 148 11.15 6.85 10.43
CA MET A 148 12.48 7.49 10.45
C MET A 148 13.37 7.01 11.60
N ALA A 149 12.78 6.46 12.66
CA ALA A 149 13.52 5.85 13.77
C ALA A 149 13.99 4.42 13.46
N HIS A 150 13.68 3.85 12.27
CA HIS A 150 14.13 2.52 11.89
C HIS A 150 15.67 2.46 11.85
N PRO A 151 16.33 1.51 12.57
CA PRO A 151 17.78 1.52 12.73
C PRO A 151 18.58 1.50 11.40
N GLU A 152 18.10 0.73 10.42
CA GLU A 152 18.79 0.62 9.14
C GLU A 152 18.63 1.88 8.26
N LEU A 153 17.59 2.69 8.44
CA LEU A 153 17.46 3.97 7.75
C LEU A 153 18.50 5.01 8.19
N ALA A 154 19.13 4.83 9.34
CA ALA A 154 20.20 5.72 9.80
C ALA A 154 21.35 5.83 8.78
N SER A 155 21.69 4.74 8.09
CA SER A 155 22.73 4.73 7.04
C SER A 155 22.30 5.39 5.72
N HIS A 156 21.03 5.71 5.57
CA HIS A 156 20.42 6.32 4.38
C HIS A 156 19.81 7.70 4.65
N ARG A 157 20.05 8.28 5.86
CA ARG A 157 19.40 9.48 6.35
C ARG A 157 19.45 10.68 5.39
N ASN A 158 20.54 10.81 4.66
CA ASN A 158 20.74 11.89 3.68
C ASN A 158 19.97 11.69 2.37
N ARG A 159 19.21 10.60 2.23
CA ARG A 159 18.41 10.27 1.04
C ARG A 159 16.94 10.12 1.35
N VAL A 160 16.57 10.10 2.62
CA VAL A 160 15.21 9.89 3.07
C VAL A 160 14.65 11.20 3.61
N GLU A 161 13.50 11.57 3.11
CA GLU A 161 12.70 12.71 3.54
C GLU A 161 11.33 12.22 3.99
N ILE A 162 10.64 13.02 4.80
CA ILE A 162 9.25 12.76 5.20
C ILE A 162 8.35 13.86 4.64
N HIS A 163 7.16 13.47 4.26
CA HIS A 163 6.11 14.36 3.82
C HIS A 163 4.79 13.99 4.48
N GLN A 164 4.30 14.86 5.37
CA GLN A 164 2.97 14.66 5.95
C GLN A 164 1.90 15.12 4.97
N GLY A 165 1.03 14.21 4.57
CA GLY A 165 -0.05 14.49 3.62
C GLY A 165 -0.92 13.27 3.38
N THR A 166 -2.07 13.50 2.73
CA THR A 166 -2.97 12.42 2.32
C THR A 166 -2.54 11.88 0.95
N VAL A 167 -2.61 10.56 0.79
CA VAL A 167 -2.09 9.85 -0.40
C VAL A 167 -2.90 10.10 -1.68
N ASP A 168 -4.07 10.67 -1.55
CA ASP A 168 -4.96 11.05 -2.65
C ASP A 168 -4.75 12.51 -3.10
N ARG A 169 -3.93 13.28 -2.37
CA ARG A 169 -3.64 14.69 -2.65
C ARG A 169 -2.30 15.12 -2.07
N LEU A 170 -1.27 15.16 -2.91
CA LEU A 170 0.10 15.52 -2.55
C LEU A 170 0.49 16.87 -3.19
N ASP A 171 -0.21 17.94 -2.81
CA ASP A 171 -0.06 19.28 -3.42
C ASP A 171 1.39 19.83 -3.36
N ALA A 172 2.19 19.42 -2.39
CA ALA A 172 3.58 19.84 -2.26
C ALA A 172 4.53 19.09 -3.22
N VAL A 173 4.07 18.03 -3.88
CA VAL A 173 4.87 17.28 -4.86
C VAL A 173 4.51 17.78 -6.25
N ALA A 174 5.51 18.24 -6.99
CA ALA A 174 5.32 18.80 -8.32
C ALA A 174 4.88 17.72 -9.34
N ASP A 175 4.04 18.13 -10.30
CA ASP A 175 3.60 17.27 -11.41
C ASP A 175 4.79 16.74 -12.19
N GLY A 176 4.74 15.47 -12.57
CA GLY A 176 5.76 14.85 -13.40
C GLY A 176 7.17 14.80 -12.80
N SER A 177 7.29 14.88 -11.45
CA SER A 177 8.58 14.93 -10.75
C SER A 177 9.00 13.62 -10.08
N VAL A 178 8.15 12.61 -10.12
CA VAL A 178 8.34 11.34 -9.41
C VAL A 178 8.71 10.24 -10.39
N ASP A 179 9.73 9.47 -10.06
CA ASP A 179 10.22 8.35 -10.86
C ASP A 179 9.56 7.01 -10.50
N ARG A 180 9.23 6.83 -9.23
CA ARG A 180 8.58 5.61 -8.73
C ARG A 180 7.64 5.93 -7.57
N ILE A 181 6.46 5.30 -7.57
CA ILE A 181 5.57 5.29 -6.41
C ILE A 181 5.40 3.86 -5.94
N ILE A 182 5.44 3.64 -4.64
CA ILE A 182 5.29 2.34 -4.00
C ILE A 182 4.27 2.47 -2.88
N CYS A 183 3.34 1.54 -2.76
CA CYS A 183 2.56 1.34 -1.54
C CYS A 183 2.36 -0.16 -1.29
N ASN A 184 2.25 -0.50 0.00
CA ASN A 184 2.04 -1.87 0.43
C ASN A 184 0.97 -1.93 1.51
N GLU A 185 -0.06 -2.73 1.29
CA GLU A 185 -1.21 -2.90 2.20
C GLU A 185 -1.78 -1.56 2.68
N LEU A 186 -2.04 -0.68 1.72
CA LEU A 186 -2.59 0.65 1.95
C LEU A 186 -4.00 0.80 1.37
N TRP A 187 -4.27 0.27 0.17
CA TRP A 187 -5.55 0.45 -0.50
C TRP A 187 -6.72 -0.20 0.24
N ASN A 188 -6.45 -1.31 0.94
CA ASN A 188 -7.41 -1.99 1.80
C ASN A 188 -7.87 -1.13 2.99
N ASP A 189 -7.05 -0.15 3.41
CA ASP A 189 -7.33 0.76 4.53
C ASP A 189 -7.97 2.09 4.09
N LEU A 190 -7.92 2.39 2.79
CA LEU A 190 -8.49 3.60 2.24
C LEU A 190 -9.99 3.46 1.99
N SER A 191 -10.66 4.61 1.86
CA SER A 191 -12.10 4.73 1.62
C SER A 191 -12.63 3.71 0.60
N THR A 192 -13.49 2.79 1.04
CA THR A 192 -14.07 1.71 0.23
C THR A 192 -15.56 1.60 0.48
N LYS A 193 -16.37 1.77 -0.57
CA LYS A 193 -17.80 1.49 -0.54
C LYS A 193 -18.04 0.00 -0.80
N LEU A 194 -19.14 -0.52 -0.23
CA LEU A 194 -19.67 -1.83 -0.59
C LEU A 194 -20.98 -1.62 -1.38
N MET A 195 -21.01 -2.12 -2.60
CA MET A 195 -22.15 -1.98 -3.49
C MET A 195 -22.64 -3.33 -3.98
N SER A 196 -23.95 -3.44 -4.21
CA SER A 196 -24.57 -4.61 -4.84
C SER A 196 -25.62 -4.18 -5.86
N ARG A 197 -26.05 -5.13 -6.70
CA ARG A 197 -27.15 -4.93 -7.62
C ARG A 197 -28.35 -5.76 -7.16
N GLN A 198 -29.55 -5.14 -7.13
CA GLN A 198 -30.78 -5.82 -6.79
C GLN A 198 -31.91 -5.37 -7.72
N GLY A 199 -32.52 -6.29 -8.47
CA GLY A 199 -33.64 -6.00 -9.35
C GLY A 199 -33.37 -4.97 -10.44
N GLY A 200 -32.11 -4.76 -10.80
CA GLY A 200 -31.67 -3.73 -11.76
C GLY A 200 -31.19 -2.42 -11.13
N ASP A 201 -31.50 -2.16 -9.87
CA ASP A 201 -31.00 -1.01 -9.11
C ASP A 201 -29.66 -1.35 -8.45
N ILE A 202 -28.87 -0.31 -8.18
CA ILE A 202 -27.60 -0.44 -7.45
C ILE A 202 -27.80 0.15 -6.07
N GLU A 203 -27.46 -0.65 -5.07
CA GLU A 203 -27.54 -0.31 -3.65
C GLU A 203 -26.14 -0.24 -3.05
N GLU A 204 -26.01 0.57 -2.02
CA GLU A 204 -24.81 0.79 -1.22
C GLU A 204 -25.08 0.36 0.22
N GLU A 205 -24.12 -0.32 0.83
CA GLU A 205 -24.18 -0.69 2.24
C GLU A 205 -23.88 0.51 3.13
N PHE A 206 -24.77 0.73 4.09
CA PHE A 206 -24.63 1.68 5.19
C PHE A 206 -24.40 0.92 6.48
N MET A 207 -23.54 1.45 7.32
CA MET A 207 -23.27 0.88 8.64
C MET A 207 -23.52 1.88 9.75
N ARG A 208 -23.76 1.33 10.94
CA ARG A 208 -23.83 2.07 12.19
C ARG A 208 -23.08 1.29 13.26
N PRO A 209 -22.07 1.90 13.97
CA PRO A 209 -21.36 1.22 15.03
C PRO A 209 -22.21 1.14 16.30
N ASN A 210 -22.06 0.03 17.01
CA ASN A 210 -22.54 -0.18 18.36
C ASN A 210 -21.42 -0.76 19.20
N LEU A 211 -21.63 -0.80 20.51
CA LEU A 211 -20.81 -1.63 21.41
C LEU A 211 -21.55 -2.88 21.81
N SER A 212 -20.79 -3.95 22.05
CA SER A 212 -21.36 -5.12 22.74
C SER A 212 -21.93 -4.70 24.11
N GLU A 213 -22.95 -5.38 24.58
CA GLU A 213 -23.59 -5.09 25.88
C GLU A 213 -22.54 -5.08 27.00
N ALA A 214 -21.60 -6.04 26.97
CA ALA A 214 -20.54 -6.15 27.96
C ALA A 214 -19.55 -4.95 27.94
N ALA A 215 -19.29 -4.39 26.77
CA ALA A 215 -18.43 -3.20 26.64
C ALA A 215 -19.18 -1.93 27.01
N HIS A 216 -20.44 -1.81 26.59
CA HIS A 216 -21.32 -0.69 26.98
C HIS A 216 -21.44 -0.57 28.52
N ALA A 217 -21.63 -1.68 29.23
CA ALA A 217 -21.76 -1.69 30.68
C ALA A 217 -20.50 -1.16 31.42
N LYS A 218 -19.33 -1.14 30.76
CA LYS A 218 -18.09 -0.61 31.33
C LYS A 218 -17.93 0.91 31.14
N ILE A 219 -18.77 1.54 30.31
CA ILE A 219 -18.65 2.98 30.02
C ILE A 219 -19.49 3.78 31.02
N PRO A 220 -18.84 4.58 31.87
CA PRO A 220 -19.53 5.26 32.98
C PRO A 220 -20.41 6.43 32.51
N ASP A 221 -20.05 7.09 31.41
CA ASP A 221 -20.81 8.20 30.82
C ASP A 221 -20.94 7.99 29.31
N TRP A 222 -22.07 7.38 28.94
CA TRP A 222 -22.39 7.04 27.56
C TRP A 222 -22.49 8.25 26.64
N GLN A 223 -23.09 9.33 27.12
CA GLN A 223 -23.23 10.53 26.30
C GLN A 223 -21.90 11.25 26.06
N ALA A 224 -21.03 11.29 27.05
CA ALA A 224 -19.68 11.81 26.88
C ALA A 224 -18.86 10.92 25.93
N PHE A 225 -19.02 9.60 26.03
CA PHE A 225 -18.37 8.66 25.12
C PHE A 225 -18.80 8.87 23.66
N ILE A 226 -20.13 8.93 23.37
CA ILE A 226 -20.64 9.17 22.02
C ILE A 226 -20.07 10.47 21.44
N ARG A 227 -20.17 11.58 22.19
CA ARG A 227 -19.62 12.87 21.71
C ARG A 227 -18.13 12.79 21.39
N SER A 228 -17.36 12.14 22.28
CA SER A 228 -15.91 12.00 22.09
C SER A 228 -15.57 11.09 20.92
N PHE A 229 -16.34 10.01 20.71
CA PHE A 229 -16.20 9.10 19.58
C PHE A 229 -16.49 9.80 18.26
N GLU A 230 -17.60 10.52 18.15
CA GLU A 230 -17.99 11.23 16.94
C GLU A 230 -17.04 12.36 16.56
N THR A 231 -16.55 13.09 17.56
CA THR A 231 -15.61 14.22 17.35
C THR A 231 -14.14 13.80 17.30
N MET A 232 -13.84 12.50 17.51
CA MET A 232 -12.48 11.98 17.66
C MET A 232 -11.65 12.72 18.73
N ASP A 233 -12.28 13.06 19.86
CA ASP A 233 -11.56 13.63 21.01
C ASP A 233 -10.69 12.56 21.67
N MET A 234 -9.47 12.42 21.16
CA MET A 234 -8.51 11.40 21.62
C MET A 234 -8.15 11.53 23.09
N LYS A 235 -8.18 12.75 23.66
CA LYS A 235 -7.87 12.98 25.08
C LYS A 235 -8.98 12.40 25.94
N ALA A 236 -10.23 12.66 25.61
CA ALA A 236 -11.38 12.12 26.33
C ALA A 236 -11.49 10.60 26.13
N LEU A 237 -11.34 10.12 24.86
CA LEU A 237 -11.47 8.71 24.53
C LEU A 237 -10.45 7.82 25.24
N ARG A 238 -9.23 8.29 25.48
CA ARG A 238 -8.22 7.55 26.27
C ARG A 238 -8.58 7.40 27.76
N GLY A 239 -9.54 8.17 28.24
CA GLY A 239 -10.09 8.03 29.59
C GLY A 239 -11.15 6.96 29.74
N PHE A 240 -11.68 6.42 28.62
CA PHE A 240 -12.65 5.32 28.63
C PHE A 240 -11.94 3.96 28.55
N PRO A 241 -12.60 2.87 28.96
CA PRO A 241 -12.11 1.52 28.72
C PRO A 241 -11.84 1.25 27.23
N PRO A 242 -10.93 0.33 26.85
CA PRO A 242 -10.75 -0.09 25.48
C PRO A 242 -12.07 -0.54 24.85
N PHE A 243 -12.35 -0.10 23.63
CA PHE A 243 -13.66 -0.32 22.98
C PHE A 243 -13.55 -0.70 21.49
N LEU A 244 -12.44 -0.44 20.83
CA LEU A 244 -12.32 -0.64 19.36
C LEU A 244 -12.53 -2.10 18.96
N ASP A 245 -12.07 -3.04 19.78
CA ASP A 245 -12.23 -4.48 19.52
C ASP A 245 -13.65 -4.98 19.82
N ASP A 246 -14.42 -4.19 20.58
CA ASP A 246 -15.78 -4.52 21.01
C ASP A 246 -16.87 -3.87 20.12
N LEU A 247 -16.47 -3.20 19.02
CA LEU A 247 -17.40 -2.62 18.06
C LEU A 247 -18.16 -3.71 17.31
N VAL A 248 -19.47 -3.58 17.25
CA VAL A 248 -20.38 -4.39 16.46
C VAL A 248 -21.13 -3.49 15.49
N TRP A 249 -21.57 -4.03 14.35
CA TRP A 249 -22.07 -3.24 13.26
C TRP A 249 -23.49 -3.63 12.88
N GLU A 250 -24.40 -2.66 12.89
CA GLU A 250 -25.68 -2.78 12.20
C GLU A 250 -25.52 -2.33 10.74
N ARG A 251 -26.28 -2.93 9.86
CA ARG A 251 -26.20 -2.70 8.41
C ARG A 251 -27.55 -2.53 7.79
N GLU A 252 -27.60 -1.69 6.77
CA GLU A 252 -28.73 -1.54 5.88
C GLU A 252 -28.27 -1.20 4.47
N TYR A 253 -29.14 -1.35 3.49
CA TYR A 253 -28.86 -1.06 2.09
C TYR A 253 -29.74 0.09 1.62
N ARG A 254 -29.15 1.04 0.90
CA ARG A 254 -29.84 2.19 0.33
C ARG A 254 -29.42 2.37 -1.13
N ALA A 255 -30.30 2.99 -1.93
CA ALA A 255 -29.95 3.38 -3.28
C ALA A 255 -28.73 4.29 -3.32
N VAL A 256 -27.83 4.06 -4.28
CA VAL A 256 -26.57 4.82 -4.42
C VAL A 256 -26.82 6.27 -4.81
N GLU A 257 -26.24 7.21 -4.10
CA GLU A 257 -26.20 8.63 -4.48
C GLU A 257 -25.08 8.90 -5.48
N TRP A 258 -25.33 8.61 -6.74
CA TRP A 258 -24.33 8.65 -7.83
C TRP A 258 -23.64 9.99 -8.03
N LYS A 259 -24.21 11.11 -7.57
CA LYS A 259 -23.57 12.44 -7.64
C LYS A 259 -22.29 12.52 -6.79
N GLU A 260 -22.20 11.70 -5.75
CA GLU A 260 -21.08 11.65 -4.81
C GLU A 260 -20.05 10.57 -5.15
N VAL A 261 -20.34 9.73 -6.15
CA VAL A 261 -19.47 8.62 -6.55
C VAL A 261 -18.69 8.99 -7.81
N PRO A 262 -17.35 9.09 -7.73
CA PRO A 262 -16.50 9.29 -8.91
C PRO A 262 -16.55 8.03 -9.81
N TYR A 263 -16.21 8.21 -11.08
CA TYR A 263 -16.15 7.09 -12.07
C TYR A 263 -17.47 6.30 -12.19
N ARG A 264 -18.60 6.93 -11.92
CA ARG A 264 -19.93 6.29 -11.82
C ARG A 264 -20.27 5.36 -12.99
N LYS A 265 -19.92 5.76 -14.24
CA LYS A 265 -20.18 4.94 -15.42
C LYS A 265 -19.41 3.65 -15.40
N THR A 266 -18.10 3.71 -15.15
CA THR A 266 -17.23 2.53 -15.07
C THR A 266 -17.66 1.60 -13.95
N ILE A 267 -18.00 2.13 -12.78
CA ILE A 267 -18.49 1.35 -11.64
C ILE A 267 -19.82 0.69 -11.98
N ALA A 268 -20.78 1.44 -12.52
CA ALA A 268 -22.09 0.88 -12.89
C ALA A 268 -21.98 -0.19 -13.99
N ASP A 269 -21.12 0.01 -15.00
CA ASP A 269 -20.90 -0.97 -16.06
C ASP A 269 -20.16 -2.22 -15.53
N PHE A 270 -19.27 -2.06 -14.56
CA PHE A 270 -18.64 -3.18 -13.88
C PHE A 270 -19.66 -4.01 -13.09
N LEU A 271 -20.52 -3.36 -12.30
CA LEU A 271 -21.53 -4.01 -11.48
C LEU A 271 -22.57 -4.79 -12.30
N LYS A 272 -22.81 -4.45 -13.58
CA LYS A 272 -23.64 -5.25 -14.49
C LYS A 272 -23.08 -6.66 -14.77
N ARG A 273 -21.77 -6.85 -14.57
CA ARG A 273 -21.10 -8.13 -14.75
C ARG A 273 -21.09 -8.98 -13.48
N ILE A 274 -21.57 -8.43 -12.39
CA ILE A 274 -21.66 -9.08 -11.08
C ILE A 274 -23.09 -9.60 -10.89
N ASP A 275 -23.21 -10.76 -10.28
CA ASP A 275 -24.49 -11.39 -9.97
C ASP A 275 -25.30 -10.54 -8.97
N GLU A 276 -26.64 -10.71 -9.01
CA GLU A 276 -27.50 -9.96 -8.10
C GLU A 276 -27.24 -10.32 -6.64
N ARG A 277 -27.33 -9.31 -5.76
CA ARG A 277 -27.12 -9.41 -4.31
C ARG A 277 -25.71 -9.82 -3.88
N VAL A 278 -24.75 -9.82 -4.81
CA VAL A 278 -23.33 -10.02 -4.46
C VAL A 278 -22.72 -8.66 -4.14
N LEU A 279 -22.17 -8.53 -2.93
CA LEU A 279 -21.45 -7.33 -2.51
C LEU A 279 -20.10 -7.23 -3.21
N VAL A 280 -19.77 -6.04 -3.66
CA VAL A 280 -18.50 -5.73 -4.35
C VAL A 280 -17.84 -4.53 -3.69
N PRO A 281 -16.55 -4.65 -3.33
CA PRO A 281 -15.76 -3.51 -2.89
C PRO A 281 -15.51 -2.54 -4.04
N VAL A 282 -15.78 -1.26 -3.79
CA VAL A 282 -15.51 -0.12 -4.67
C VAL A 282 -14.50 0.77 -3.95
N ASN A 283 -13.21 0.55 -4.23
CA ASN A 283 -12.09 1.12 -3.48
C ASN A 283 -11.79 2.55 -3.93
N LEU A 284 -12.61 3.53 -3.49
CA LEU A 284 -12.51 4.93 -3.90
C LEU A 284 -11.15 5.54 -3.61
N GLY A 285 -10.55 5.20 -2.46
CA GLY A 285 -9.23 5.66 -2.07
C GLY A 285 -8.13 5.14 -2.99
N ALA A 286 -8.22 3.88 -3.45
CA ALA A 286 -7.29 3.33 -4.45
C ALA A 286 -7.38 4.09 -5.78
N TYR A 287 -8.61 4.43 -6.23
CA TYR A 287 -8.80 5.19 -7.47
C TYR A 287 -8.25 6.62 -7.36
N ALA A 288 -8.38 7.24 -6.19
CA ALA A 288 -7.80 8.54 -5.93
C ALA A 288 -6.27 8.49 -5.97
N THR A 289 -5.65 7.45 -5.39
CA THR A 289 -4.18 7.26 -5.47
C THR A 289 -3.70 7.00 -6.89
N ILE A 290 -4.44 6.24 -7.72
CA ILE A 290 -4.11 6.03 -9.14
C ILE A 290 -4.14 7.37 -9.90
N LYS A 291 -5.18 8.19 -9.66
CA LYS A 291 -5.30 9.52 -10.27
C LYS A 291 -4.14 10.43 -9.87
N GLU A 292 -3.79 10.42 -8.60
CA GLU A 292 -2.68 11.23 -8.08
C GLU A 292 -1.33 10.73 -8.60
N ALA A 293 -1.13 9.40 -8.67
CA ALA A 293 0.06 8.81 -9.25
C ALA A 293 0.24 9.22 -10.73
N LYS A 294 -0.84 9.24 -11.52
CA LYS A 294 -0.79 9.73 -12.92
C LYS A 294 -0.27 11.18 -12.99
N ARG A 295 -0.69 12.06 -12.07
CA ARG A 295 -0.24 13.45 -12.01
C ARG A 295 1.26 13.56 -11.66
N LEU A 296 1.70 12.78 -10.69
CA LEU A 296 3.03 12.88 -10.10
C LEU A 296 4.13 12.22 -10.92
N LEU A 297 3.82 11.14 -11.62
CA LEU A 297 4.82 10.36 -12.35
C LEU A 297 5.37 11.14 -13.56
N ALA A 298 6.69 11.13 -13.69
CA ALA A 298 7.37 11.66 -14.86
C ALA A 298 6.99 10.86 -16.13
N PRO A 299 7.06 11.46 -17.32
CA PRO A 299 6.67 10.77 -18.58
C PRO A 299 7.42 9.45 -18.83
N ASP A 300 8.63 9.33 -18.32
CA ASP A 300 9.47 8.14 -18.44
C ASP A 300 9.77 7.48 -17.08
N ALA A 301 8.91 7.72 -16.10
CA ALA A 301 8.98 7.11 -14.79
C ALA A 301 8.93 5.58 -14.85
N ILE A 302 9.50 4.94 -13.85
CA ILE A 302 9.40 3.47 -13.69
C ILE A 302 7.97 3.05 -13.36
N GLY A 303 7.18 3.96 -12.75
CA GLY A 303 5.76 3.81 -12.55
C GLY A 303 5.33 3.60 -11.10
N PHE A 304 4.10 3.11 -10.92
CA PHE A 304 3.47 2.89 -9.63
C PHE A 304 3.29 1.40 -9.36
N SER A 305 3.60 0.95 -8.15
CA SER A 305 3.31 -0.40 -7.66
C SER A 305 2.55 -0.36 -6.34
N SER A 306 1.43 -1.08 -6.31
CA SER A 306 0.64 -1.32 -5.10
C SER A 306 0.57 -2.82 -4.85
N PHE A 307 0.77 -3.21 -3.59
CA PHE A 307 0.64 -4.60 -3.14
C PHE A 307 -0.41 -4.65 -2.05
N ASP A 308 -1.43 -5.49 -2.24
CA ASP A 308 -2.55 -5.50 -1.32
C ASP A 308 -3.32 -6.83 -1.36
N ALA A 309 -4.12 -7.09 -0.33
CA ALA A 309 -5.03 -8.22 -0.28
C ALA A 309 -6.25 -7.96 -1.16
N GLY A 310 -6.36 -8.70 -2.27
CA GLY A 310 -7.46 -8.50 -3.22
C GLY A 310 -7.45 -9.49 -4.37
N THR A 311 -8.33 -9.26 -5.35
CA THR A 311 -8.44 -10.11 -6.53
C THR A 311 -8.87 -9.33 -7.77
N ALA A 312 -8.45 -9.83 -8.94
CA ALA A 312 -9.01 -9.45 -10.24
C ALA A 312 -9.89 -10.56 -10.84
N ASP A 313 -9.98 -11.70 -10.18
CA ASP A 313 -10.74 -12.85 -10.65
C ASP A 313 -12.25 -12.60 -10.48
N MET A 314 -12.96 -12.64 -11.60
CA MET A 314 -14.41 -12.40 -11.65
C MET A 314 -15.21 -13.52 -10.98
N GLU A 315 -14.71 -14.76 -10.93
CA GLU A 315 -15.38 -15.85 -10.21
C GLU A 315 -15.33 -15.60 -8.71
N VAL A 316 -14.18 -15.19 -8.19
CA VAL A 316 -14.02 -14.80 -6.78
C VAL A 316 -14.86 -13.56 -6.47
N LEU A 317 -14.89 -12.56 -7.36
CA LEU A 317 -15.70 -11.35 -7.18
C LEU A 317 -17.20 -11.64 -7.18
N ASN A 318 -17.66 -12.70 -7.86
CA ASN A 318 -19.05 -13.15 -7.88
C ASN A 318 -19.40 -14.12 -6.74
N ASP A 319 -18.42 -14.59 -5.96
CA ASP A 319 -18.72 -15.45 -4.82
C ASP A 319 -19.41 -14.63 -3.69
N PRO A 320 -20.67 -14.93 -3.32
CA PRO A 320 -21.35 -14.25 -2.23
C PRO A 320 -20.71 -14.55 -0.85
N GLY A 321 -19.94 -15.62 -0.72
CA GLY A 321 -19.24 -16.02 0.49
C GLY A 321 -17.84 -15.41 0.64
N LYS A 322 -17.35 -14.63 -0.36
CA LYS A 322 -16.03 -14.00 -0.25
C LYS A 322 -15.96 -13.01 0.91
N PRO A 323 -14.81 -12.91 1.59
CA PRO A 323 -14.62 -11.90 2.62
C PRO A 323 -14.40 -10.52 1.97
N CYS A 324 -15.44 -9.68 1.93
CA CYS A 324 -15.30 -8.31 1.41
C CYS A 324 -14.45 -7.42 2.33
N TYR A 325 -14.39 -7.72 3.63
CA TYR A 325 -13.60 -6.99 4.62
C TYR A 325 -13.27 -7.87 5.83
N GLY A 326 -12.28 -7.42 6.61
CA GLY A 326 -11.89 -7.96 7.89
C GLY A 326 -11.74 -6.86 8.94
N GLN A 327 -11.83 -7.26 10.22
CA GLN A 327 -11.56 -6.37 11.34
C GLN A 327 -10.39 -6.93 12.15
N PHE A 328 -9.34 -6.12 12.33
CA PHE A 328 -8.11 -6.51 13.00
C PHE A 328 -7.78 -5.51 14.11
N GLY A 329 -7.97 -5.90 15.37
CA GLY A 329 -7.69 -5.03 16.53
C GLY A 329 -8.47 -3.70 16.50
N GLY A 330 -9.65 -3.70 15.89
CA GLY A 330 -10.49 -2.51 15.68
C GLY A 330 -10.27 -1.77 14.36
N GLN A 331 -9.26 -2.13 13.58
CA GLN A 331 -9.06 -1.61 12.22
C GLN A 331 -10.00 -2.33 11.24
N GLN A 332 -10.55 -1.60 10.28
CA GLN A 332 -11.31 -2.15 9.17
C GLN A 332 -10.47 -2.17 7.88
N SER A 333 -10.30 -3.36 7.34
CA SER A 333 -9.54 -3.60 6.11
C SER A 333 -10.47 -4.22 5.06
N PHE A 334 -10.46 -3.70 3.84
CA PHE A 334 -11.35 -4.13 2.75
C PHE A 334 -10.56 -4.82 1.64
N MET A 335 -11.14 -5.88 1.09
CA MET A 335 -10.57 -6.53 -0.09
C MET A 335 -10.44 -5.53 -1.25
N VAL A 336 -9.31 -5.53 -1.92
CA VAL A 336 -9.10 -4.69 -3.11
C VAL A 336 -9.65 -5.39 -4.35
N ASN A 337 -10.55 -4.71 -5.05
CA ASN A 337 -11.07 -5.13 -6.34
C ASN A 337 -10.16 -4.64 -7.46
N PHE A 338 -9.12 -5.41 -7.78
CA PHE A 338 -8.14 -5.06 -8.80
C PHE A 338 -8.73 -5.00 -10.21
N ALA A 339 -9.78 -5.78 -10.52
CA ALA A 339 -10.44 -5.72 -11.82
C ALA A 339 -11.14 -4.36 -12.04
N LEU A 340 -11.79 -3.82 -11.00
CA LEU A 340 -12.40 -2.50 -11.08
C LEU A 340 -11.34 -1.39 -11.03
N ALA A 341 -10.25 -1.56 -10.26
CA ALA A 341 -9.13 -0.64 -10.24
C ALA A 341 -8.48 -0.52 -11.64
N GLU A 342 -8.31 -1.63 -12.36
CA GLU A 342 -7.82 -1.64 -13.74
C GLU A 342 -8.76 -0.90 -14.70
N ALA A 343 -10.08 -1.12 -14.57
CA ALA A 343 -11.07 -0.42 -15.39
C ALA A 343 -11.04 1.12 -15.14
N VAL A 344 -10.86 1.54 -13.89
CA VAL A 344 -10.72 2.96 -13.54
C VAL A 344 -9.38 3.53 -14.02
N ALA A 345 -8.28 2.80 -13.88
CA ALA A 345 -6.98 3.21 -14.40
C ALA A 345 -7.02 3.41 -15.93
N SER A 346 -7.71 2.52 -16.64
CA SER A 346 -7.95 2.64 -18.08
C SER A 346 -8.78 3.90 -18.44
N GLN A 347 -9.87 4.17 -17.71
CA GLN A 347 -10.66 5.39 -17.88
C GLN A 347 -9.83 6.66 -17.63
N LEU A 348 -8.91 6.60 -16.68
CA LEU A 348 -8.00 7.69 -16.33
C LEU A 348 -6.84 7.84 -17.33
N GLU A 349 -6.67 6.91 -18.27
CA GLU A 349 -5.47 6.84 -19.12
C GLU A 349 -4.17 6.87 -18.29
N ALA A 350 -4.17 6.12 -17.20
CA ALA A 350 -3.04 6.09 -16.24
C ALA A 350 -1.90 5.13 -16.68
N GLY A 351 -1.92 4.69 -17.93
CA GLY A 351 -0.96 3.72 -18.47
C GLY A 351 -1.48 2.27 -18.37
N THR A 352 -0.60 1.32 -18.67
CA THR A 352 -0.95 -0.11 -18.61
C THR A 352 -0.81 -0.62 -17.18
N MET A 353 -1.87 -1.20 -16.65
CA MET A 353 -1.86 -1.89 -15.35
C MET A 353 -1.56 -3.37 -15.57
N THR A 354 -0.64 -3.92 -14.80
CA THR A 354 -0.35 -5.37 -14.74
C THR A 354 -0.73 -5.87 -13.37
N ILE A 355 -1.53 -6.93 -13.32
CA ILE A 355 -1.96 -7.56 -12.07
C ILE A 355 -1.30 -8.93 -12.02
N GLU A 356 -0.51 -9.15 -10.98
CA GLU A 356 0.20 -10.41 -10.72
C GLU A 356 0.23 -10.68 -9.21
N SER A 357 0.43 -11.92 -8.80
CA SER A 357 0.61 -12.21 -7.38
C SER A 357 1.95 -11.64 -6.89
N GLN A 358 1.99 -11.22 -5.61
CA GLN A 358 3.24 -10.80 -4.97
C GLN A 358 4.34 -11.87 -5.11
N ARG A 359 3.95 -13.15 -5.07
CA ARG A 359 4.85 -14.28 -5.27
C ARG A 359 5.50 -14.28 -6.65
N GLU A 360 4.72 -14.08 -7.69
CA GLU A 360 5.23 -14.02 -9.07
C GLU A 360 6.15 -12.81 -9.26
N PHE A 361 5.74 -11.64 -8.75
CA PHE A 361 6.56 -10.43 -8.77
C PHE A 361 7.93 -10.66 -8.12
N VAL A 362 7.95 -11.19 -6.89
CA VAL A 362 9.18 -11.46 -6.15
C VAL A 362 10.04 -12.48 -6.88
N GLY A 363 9.44 -13.57 -7.37
CA GLY A 363 10.15 -14.63 -8.07
C GLY A 363 10.88 -14.14 -9.33
N ARG A 364 10.18 -13.40 -10.20
CA ARG A 364 10.78 -12.87 -11.44
C ARG A 364 11.81 -11.77 -11.19
N SER A 365 11.57 -10.93 -10.18
CA SER A 365 12.46 -9.78 -9.90
C SER A 365 13.78 -10.19 -9.24
N LEU A 366 13.79 -11.25 -8.44
CA LEU A 366 15.01 -11.78 -7.84
C LEU A 366 15.73 -12.80 -8.71
N GLY A 367 15.14 -13.20 -9.82
CA GLY A 367 15.78 -14.04 -10.86
C GLY A 367 16.18 -15.44 -10.39
N THR A 368 15.56 -15.95 -9.33
CA THR A 368 15.85 -17.27 -8.77
C THR A 368 14.56 -18.02 -8.48
N ASN A 369 14.65 -19.35 -8.48
CA ASN A 369 13.63 -20.25 -7.94
C ASN A 369 13.58 -20.13 -6.39
N VAL A 370 13.73 -18.89 -5.90
CA VAL A 370 13.77 -18.50 -4.47
C VAL A 370 12.51 -19.01 -3.76
N LEU A 371 11.40 -19.10 -4.47
CA LEU A 371 10.13 -19.55 -3.90
C LEU A 371 10.18 -20.99 -3.41
N THR A 372 10.77 -21.91 -4.20
CA THR A 372 10.91 -23.31 -3.79
C THR A 372 11.87 -23.44 -2.59
N LEU A 373 12.94 -22.65 -2.59
CA LEU A 373 13.88 -22.64 -1.48
C LEU A 373 13.27 -22.03 -0.21
N MET A 374 12.41 -21.04 -0.36
CA MET A 374 11.73 -20.36 0.75
C MET A 374 10.60 -21.20 1.34
N ASP A 375 9.85 -21.94 0.51
CA ASP A 375 8.87 -22.92 0.98
C ASP A 375 9.59 -24.05 1.75
N LEU A 376 10.76 -24.49 1.28
CA LEU A 376 11.61 -25.46 1.98
C LEU A 376 12.12 -24.95 3.33
N ILE A 377 12.48 -23.66 3.43
CA ILE A 377 12.97 -23.05 4.66
C ILE A 377 11.83 -22.76 5.63
N ALA A 378 10.67 -22.31 5.14
CA ALA A 378 9.47 -22.09 5.95
C ALA A 378 8.90 -23.40 6.55
N THR A 379 9.14 -24.55 5.89
CA THR A 379 8.73 -25.87 6.39
C THR A 379 9.75 -26.51 7.34
N HIS A 380 10.98 -25.97 7.46
CA HIS A 380 11.92 -26.41 8.45
C HIS A 380 11.70 -25.67 9.78
N PRO A 381 11.22 -26.34 10.83
CA PRO A 381 11.21 -25.72 12.15
C PRO A 381 12.67 -25.50 12.57
N SER A 382 13.10 -24.24 12.64
CA SER A 382 14.34 -23.88 13.30
C SER A 382 14.15 -24.10 14.81
N ALA A 383 14.24 -25.36 15.22
CA ALA A 383 14.17 -25.73 16.60
C ALA A 383 15.29 -25.02 17.36
N GLY A 384 14.94 -24.02 18.14
CA GLY A 384 15.73 -23.59 19.27
C GLY A 384 16.78 -22.49 19.05
N THR A 385 16.79 -21.75 17.96
CA THR A 385 17.69 -20.61 17.85
C THR A 385 17.09 -19.35 18.50
N LYS A 386 17.79 -18.79 19.48
CA LYS A 386 17.45 -17.50 20.13
C LYS A 386 17.82 -16.28 19.25
N MET A 387 17.92 -16.44 17.94
CA MET A 387 18.20 -15.34 17.02
C MET A 387 16.94 -14.56 16.75
N ALA A 388 17.03 -13.25 16.69
CA ALA A 388 15.94 -12.42 16.25
C ALA A 388 15.54 -12.80 14.81
N PRO A 389 14.25 -12.73 14.43
CA PRO A 389 13.79 -13.11 13.08
C PRO A 389 14.60 -12.45 11.96
N TRP A 390 14.94 -11.18 12.08
CA TRP A 390 15.74 -10.43 11.09
C TRP A 390 17.20 -10.91 11.01
N GLU A 391 17.78 -11.45 12.08
CA GLU A 391 19.13 -12.03 12.05
C GLU A 391 19.12 -13.39 11.37
N GLN A 392 18.08 -14.19 11.57
CA GLN A 392 17.85 -15.44 10.86
C GLN A 392 17.69 -15.17 9.36
N ASP A 393 16.89 -14.18 9.00
CA ASP A 393 16.67 -13.76 7.62
C ASP A 393 17.96 -13.23 6.96
N ARG A 394 18.79 -12.49 7.70
CA ARG A 394 20.09 -12.01 7.22
C ARG A 394 21.08 -13.15 6.98
N LEU A 395 21.07 -14.15 7.85
CA LEU A 395 21.91 -15.35 7.68
C LEU A 395 21.43 -16.16 6.48
N MET A 396 20.12 -16.30 6.32
CA MET A 396 19.48 -16.97 5.21
C MET A 396 19.77 -16.29 3.88
N LEU A 397 19.72 -14.95 3.82
CA LEU A 397 20.12 -14.18 2.66
C LEU A 397 21.58 -14.43 2.26
N LYS A 398 22.50 -14.44 3.23
CA LYS A 398 23.91 -14.76 2.95
C LYS A 398 24.03 -16.15 2.34
N THR A 399 23.30 -17.13 2.87
CA THR A 399 23.28 -18.50 2.36
C THR A 399 22.71 -18.56 0.94
N LEU A 400 21.60 -17.85 0.68
CA LEU A 400 20.99 -17.76 -0.65
C LEU A 400 21.89 -17.06 -1.66
N HIS A 401 22.58 -15.98 -1.27
CA HIS A 401 23.57 -15.31 -2.13
C HIS A 401 24.75 -16.22 -2.46
N SER A 402 25.27 -16.95 -1.47
CA SER A 402 26.38 -17.88 -1.70
C SER A 402 25.98 -19.05 -2.60
N LEU A 403 24.78 -19.60 -2.43
CA LEU A 403 24.24 -20.64 -3.31
C LEU A 403 24.02 -20.10 -4.73
N ASN A 404 23.53 -18.88 -4.90
CA ASN A 404 23.33 -18.27 -6.20
C ASN A 404 24.64 -17.97 -6.93
N GLU A 405 25.71 -17.59 -6.21
CA GLU A 405 27.05 -17.44 -6.76
C GLU A 405 27.64 -18.80 -7.18
N THR A 406 27.40 -19.86 -6.39
CA THR A 406 27.86 -21.21 -6.70
C THR A 406 27.17 -21.81 -7.94
N TYR A 407 25.88 -21.50 -8.16
CA TYR A 407 25.13 -21.96 -9.33
C TYR A 407 25.34 -21.10 -10.60
N ARG A 408 25.96 -19.94 -10.51
CA ARG A 408 26.30 -19.07 -11.66
C ARG A 408 27.73 -19.28 -12.19
N SER A 409 28.52 -20.10 -11.54
CA SER A 409 29.84 -20.50 -12.08
C SER A 409 29.65 -21.60 -13.13
N PRO A 410 30.19 -21.47 -14.36
CA PRO A 410 30.05 -22.44 -15.43
C PRO A 410 30.62 -23.81 -15.09
#